data_1abfd64e5e005747822a4ed434f62272
#
_entry.id   1abfd64e5e005747822a4ed434f62272
#
_cell.length_a   1.000
_cell.length_b   1.000
_cell.length_c   1.000
_cell.angle_alpha   90.00
_cell.angle_beta   90.00
_cell.angle_gamma   90.00
#
_symmetry.space_group_name_H-M   'P 1'
#
loop_
_entity.id
_entity.type
_entity.pdbx_description
1 polymer ?
#
loop_
_entity_poly.entity_id
_entity_poly.type
_entity_poly.pdbx_seq_one_letter_code
_entity_poly.pdbx_strand_id
1 'polypeptide(L)'
;MVILTEAKDLSQGPGLHKHSCVSRTSIMGFLALLGMTERSSHSAHKFEPRTTLMNTNRRKTLLCYSITPLLLLLPLSAHGNLNVVATLPDFGSLAREIGGDKVNVSVLAKPTEDAHFVDARPSFVVSLRNADVLIDGGAELELGWLPPLLQNARNPKIEIGKPGRVQASQGVRLMNVPTNVTRAAGDVHALGNPHFTADPIIAKAIAQHIAQSFSALDPANAAFYEANYKKFETTINSKLQEWGPAMLSFKGQHVVAYHDSWPYFAHRFGVNIDIFLEPKPGIPPSPSHLVEVIAQMKAQKVKAIIVEPFHDRRIAEKVASATGAKVVEFSQFPGGLPGTDSYVKLIDTLISRLAAALK
;
A
#
# COMPACT_ATOMS: atom_id res chain seq x y z
N MET A 1 53.19 33.89 -14.59
CA MET A 1 53.99 33.90 -13.38
C MET A 1 53.61 32.63 -12.62
N VAL A 2 54.58 31.74 -12.64
CA VAL A 2 54.58 30.37 -12.10
C VAL A 2 54.58 30.47 -10.57
N ILE A 3 53.85 29.56 -9.88
CA ILE A 3 54.38 28.81 -8.75
C ILE A 3 53.52 27.58 -8.53
N LEU A 4 54.11 26.41 -8.78
CA LEU A 4 53.83 25.07 -8.28
C LEU A 4 54.37 24.94 -6.86
N THR A 5 53.74 24.15 -6.00
CA THR A 5 54.33 23.29 -4.97
C THR A 5 53.24 22.42 -4.40
N GLU A 6 53.29 21.20 -4.54
CA GLU A 6 54.01 20.01 -4.07
C GLU A 6 53.15 19.15 -3.15
N ALA A 7 53.01 17.92 -3.55
CA ALA A 7 52.44 16.82 -2.79
C ALA A 7 53.36 16.41 -1.62
N LYS A 8 52.80 15.90 -0.58
CA LYS A 8 53.50 15.00 0.38
C LYS A 8 52.62 13.83 0.77
N ASP A 9 53.06 12.71 0.25
CA ASP A 9 52.79 11.34 0.63
C ASP A 9 53.37 11.03 2.02
N LEU A 10 52.64 10.33 2.87
CA LEU A 10 53.20 9.57 3.98
C LEU A 10 52.31 8.34 4.26
N SER A 11 52.77 7.24 3.71
CA SER A 11 52.46 5.87 4.14
C SER A 11 53.04 5.60 5.54
N GLN A 12 52.36 4.86 6.39
CA GLN A 12 52.80 3.65 7.11
C GLN A 12 51.75 3.21 8.13
N GLY A 13 51.28 1.96 8.02
CA GLY A 13 50.69 1.18 9.13
C GLY A 13 51.82 0.60 10.04
N PRO A 14 51.63 -0.42 10.89
CA PRO A 14 50.50 -1.34 11.03
C PRO A 14 50.13 -1.56 12.54
N GLY A 15 49.07 -2.32 12.81
CA GLY A 15 48.78 -2.77 14.18
C GLY A 15 47.59 -3.74 14.26
N LEU A 16 47.90 -5.01 14.12
CA LEU A 16 47.02 -6.13 14.46
C LEU A 16 46.62 -6.15 15.92
N HIS A 17 45.37 -6.41 16.26
CA HIS A 17 45.03 -7.29 17.38
C HIS A 17 43.75 -8.07 17.06
N LYS A 18 43.89 -9.37 17.00
CA LYS A 18 42.89 -10.42 17.05
C LYS A 18 42.37 -10.60 18.48
N HIS A 19 41.08 -10.80 18.64
CA HIS A 19 40.44 -11.76 19.57
C HIS A 19 39.00 -11.86 19.09
N SER A 20 38.53 -12.93 18.50
CA SER A 20 38.26 -14.30 18.97
C SER A 20 37.30 -14.34 20.16
N CYS A 21 36.12 -14.81 19.95
CA CYS A 21 35.41 -15.97 20.54
C CYS A 21 33.90 -15.76 20.44
N VAL A 22 33.19 -16.47 19.60
CA VAL A 22 32.38 -17.66 19.81
C VAL A 22 31.56 -17.65 21.11
N SER A 23 30.23 -17.62 20.98
CA SER A 23 29.36 -18.54 21.70
C SER A 23 27.98 -18.65 21.04
N ARG A 24 27.76 -19.81 20.44
CA ARG A 24 26.40 -20.37 20.23
C ARG A 24 25.91 -20.86 21.59
N THR A 25 24.67 -20.56 21.93
CA THR A 25 23.95 -21.38 22.90
C THR A 25 22.51 -21.58 22.46
N SER A 26 22.24 -22.79 22.05
CA SER A 26 20.94 -23.45 21.96
C SER A 26 20.19 -23.33 23.28
N ILE A 27 18.90 -23.12 23.23
CA ILE A 27 17.99 -23.51 24.32
C ILE A 27 16.96 -24.47 23.75
N MET A 28 17.25 -25.72 23.97
CA MET A 28 16.28 -26.81 24.01
C MET A 28 15.89 -27.04 25.47
N GLY A 29 14.59 -27.30 25.70
CA GLY A 29 14.18 -28.26 26.72
C GLY A 29 13.65 -27.69 28.03
N PHE A 30 12.34 -27.77 28.21
CA PHE A 30 11.78 -28.17 29.49
C PHE A 30 10.44 -28.90 29.25
N LEU A 31 10.56 -30.22 29.22
CA LEU A 31 9.45 -31.15 29.38
C LEU A 31 9.88 -32.12 30.52
N ALA A 32 8.89 -32.49 31.33
CA ALA A 32 8.88 -33.60 32.28
C ALA A 32 9.30 -33.25 33.72
N LEU A 33 8.29 -33.33 34.60
CA LEU A 33 8.40 -34.17 35.80
C LEU A 33 7.00 -34.51 36.33
N LEU A 34 6.47 -35.62 35.85
CA LEU A 34 5.53 -36.47 36.59
C LEU A 34 6.37 -37.53 37.26
N GLY A 35 6.46 -37.48 38.56
CA GLY A 35 7.12 -38.52 39.39
C GLY A 35 6.09 -39.28 40.21
N MET A 36 5.94 -40.54 39.86
CA MET A 36 5.26 -41.58 40.65
C MET A 36 6.15 -42.02 41.80
N THR A 37 5.57 -42.34 42.96
CA THR A 37 5.97 -43.40 43.91
C THR A 37 4.75 -43.66 44.78
N GLU A 38 4.13 -44.78 44.71
CA GLU A 38 4.20 -46.13 45.24
C GLU A 38 4.29 -46.26 46.78
N ARG A 39 3.26 -47.00 47.23
CA ARG A 39 3.20 -48.08 48.24
C ARG A 39 3.27 -47.77 49.71
N SER A 40 2.24 -48.25 50.44
CA SER A 40 2.29 -49.41 51.40
C SER A 40 1.03 -49.39 52.22
N SER A 41 0.16 -50.32 52.16
CA SER A 41 -0.11 -51.65 52.76
C SER A 41 -0.60 -51.67 54.22
N HIS A 42 -1.64 -52.50 54.41
CA HIS A 42 -2.16 -53.11 55.60
C HIS A 42 -3.10 -52.34 56.52
N SER A 43 -4.34 -52.72 56.74
CA SER A 43 -4.75 -53.88 57.50
C SER A 43 -6.29 -54.04 57.42
N ALA A 44 -6.68 -55.32 57.37
CA ALA A 44 -8.06 -55.75 57.36
C ALA A 44 -8.68 -55.74 58.78
N HIS A 45 -9.95 -55.36 58.86
CA HIS A 45 -10.84 -55.85 59.87
C HIS A 45 -12.22 -56.16 59.33
N LYS A 46 -12.58 -57.41 59.30
CA LYS A 46 -13.93 -57.98 59.12
C LYS A 46 -14.83 -57.59 60.27
N PHE A 47 -16.02 -57.15 59.96
CA PHE A 47 -17.20 -57.41 60.81
C PHE A 47 -18.45 -57.34 59.93
N GLU A 48 -19.18 -58.44 59.82
CA GLU A 48 -20.57 -58.62 59.43
C GLU A 48 -21.34 -59.13 60.66
N PRO A 49 -22.66 -59.28 60.63
CA PRO A 49 -23.73 -58.42 60.12
C PRO A 49 -24.81 -58.15 61.22
N ARG A 50 -25.65 -57.24 61.04
CA ARG A 50 -27.02 -57.29 61.69
C ARG A 50 -28.06 -56.67 60.72
N THR A 51 -28.90 -57.58 60.26
CA THR A 51 -30.20 -57.28 59.62
C THR A 51 -31.13 -56.57 60.55
N THR A 52 -31.68 -55.50 60.10
CA THR A 52 -32.98 -54.97 60.60
C THR A 52 -33.77 -54.44 59.41
N LEU A 53 -34.81 -55.20 59.08
CA LEU A 53 -35.88 -54.78 58.17
C LEU A 53 -36.64 -53.61 58.78
N MET A 54 -36.64 -52.47 58.09
CA MET A 54 -37.69 -51.47 58.24
C MET A 54 -38.18 -51.01 56.88
N ASN A 55 -39.35 -51.43 56.58
CA ASN A 55 -40.20 -51.06 55.45
C ASN A 55 -40.65 -49.62 55.61
N THR A 56 -40.22 -48.71 54.73
CA THR A 56 -40.88 -47.42 54.55
C THR A 56 -40.99 -47.06 53.07
N ASN A 57 -42.21 -47.15 52.58
CA ASN A 57 -42.65 -46.61 51.31
C ASN A 57 -42.24 -45.12 51.20
N ARG A 58 -41.20 -44.80 50.48
CA ARG A 58 -40.92 -43.42 50.02
C ARG A 58 -41.20 -43.34 48.53
N ARG A 59 -42.28 -42.64 48.20
CA ARG A 59 -42.63 -42.18 46.86
C ARG A 59 -41.41 -41.42 46.31
N LYS A 60 -40.79 -41.98 45.25
CA LYS A 60 -39.78 -41.27 44.48
C LYS A 60 -40.49 -40.21 43.64
N THR A 61 -40.46 -38.96 44.08
CA THR A 61 -40.79 -37.82 43.27
C THR A 61 -39.60 -37.59 42.31
N LEU A 62 -39.73 -37.99 41.03
CA LEU A 62 -38.81 -37.62 39.99
C LEU A 62 -38.95 -36.13 39.76
N LEU A 63 -37.97 -35.34 40.24
CA LEU A 63 -37.78 -33.98 39.87
C LEU A 63 -37.13 -33.98 38.48
N CYS A 64 -37.94 -33.82 37.41
CA CYS A 64 -37.45 -33.51 36.09
C CYS A 64 -36.86 -32.08 36.10
N TYR A 65 -35.57 -31.97 36.24
CA TYR A 65 -34.85 -30.72 35.91
C TYR A 65 -34.96 -30.51 34.41
N SER A 66 -35.89 -29.69 33.96
CA SER A 66 -35.89 -29.14 32.60
C SER A 66 -34.70 -28.21 32.47
N ILE A 67 -33.61 -28.72 31.88
CA ILE A 67 -32.51 -27.89 31.43
C ILE A 67 -33.00 -27.15 30.20
N THR A 68 -33.57 -25.96 30.42
CA THR A 68 -33.85 -25.01 29.36
C THR A 68 -32.48 -24.49 28.87
N PRO A 69 -32.06 -24.73 27.59
CA PRO A 69 -30.86 -24.11 27.10
C PRO A 69 -31.12 -22.59 27.05
N LEU A 70 -30.50 -21.88 27.95
CA LEU A 70 -30.38 -20.42 27.90
C LEU A 70 -29.51 -20.10 26.66
N LEU A 71 -30.17 -19.93 25.52
CA LEU A 71 -29.53 -19.40 24.33
C LEU A 71 -29.10 -17.98 24.70
N LEU A 72 -27.80 -17.81 25.02
CA LEU A 72 -27.17 -16.50 25.14
C LEU A 72 -27.28 -15.85 23.76
N LEU A 73 -28.34 -15.08 23.55
CA LEU A 73 -28.41 -14.07 22.50
C LEU A 73 -27.35 -13.02 22.83
N LEU A 74 -26.11 -13.28 22.41
CA LEU A 74 -25.10 -12.22 22.35
C LEU A 74 -25.69 -11.12 21.46
N PRO A 75 -25.78 -9.88 21.94
CA PRO A 75 -26.23 -8.80 21.11
C PRO A 75 -25.28 -8.74 19.90
N LEU A 76 -25.80 -9.04 18.71
CA LEU A 76 -25.13 -8.68 17.47
C LEU A 76 -25.13 -7.15 17.48
N SER A 77 -24.05 -6.57 18.00
CA SER A 77 -23.81 -5.14 17.85
C SER A 77 -23.72 -4.87 16.36
N ALA A 78 -24.80 -4.33 15.79
CA ALA A 78 -24.74 -3.79 14.44
C ALA A 78 -23.72 -2.63 14.48
N HIS A 79 -22.46 -2.91 14.20
CA HIS A 79 -21.47 -1.88 13.97
C HIS A 79 -21.86 -1.19 12.66
N GLY A 80 -22.01 0.13 12.71
CA GLY A 80 -22.18 0.91 11.49
C GLY A 80 -20.95 0.73 10.59
N ASN A 81 -21.11 0.95 9.29
CA ASN A 81 -20.02 0.89 8.34
C ASN A 81 -18.84 1.79 8.77
N LEU A 82 -17.61 1.35 8.56
CA LEU A 82 -16.42 2.17 8.76
C LEU A 82 -16.43 3.38 7.82
N ASN A 83 -16.22 4.57 8.36
CA ASN A 83 -16.05 5.78 7.57
C ASN A 83 -14.58 5.89 7.14
N VAL A 84 -14.33 5.63 5.87
CA VAL A 84 -13.00 5.63 5.27
C VAL A 84 -12.81 6.91 4.45
N VAL A 85 -11.74 7.64 4.74
CA VAL A 85 -11.28 8.76 3.92
C VAL A 85 -10.01 8.33 3.21
N ALA A 86 -10.02 8.39 1.88
CA ALA A 86 -8.83 8.21 1.05
C ALA A 86 -8.39 9.58 0.52
N THR A 87 -7.10 9.88 0.55
CA THR A 87 -6.59 11.12 -0.03
C THR A 87 -6.76 11.13 -1.54
N LEU A 88 -6.47 10.02 -2.21
CA LEU A 88 -6.42 9.88 -3.66
C LEU A 88 -7.38 8.78 -4.16
N PRO A 89 -7.80 8.86 -5.43
CA PRO A 89 -8.79 7.94 -6.00
C PRO A 89 -8.34 6.48 -6.11
N ASP A 90 -7.05 6.21 -6.29
CA ASP A 90 -6.50 4.85 -6.30
C ASP A 90 -6.64 4.18 -4.93
N PHE A 91 -6.32 4.87 -3.84
CA PHE A 91 -6.56 4.39 -2.48
C PHE A 91 -8.05 4.20 -2.19
N GLY A 92 -8.88 5.12 -2.68
CA GLY A 92 -10.33 5.00 -2.59
C GLY A 92 -10.88 3.78 -3.35
N SER A 93 -10.30 3.47 -4.51
CA SER A 93 -10.66 2.28 -5.29
C SER A 93 -10.28 0.99 -4.54
N LEU A 94 -9.06 0.93 -3.99
CA LEU A 94 -8.61 -0.22 -3.19
C LEU A 94 -9.48 -0.38 -1.93
N ALA A 95 -9.80 0.72 -1.25
CA ALA A 95 -10.67 0.68 -0.07
C ALA A 95 -12.06 0.12 -0.37
N ARG A 96 -12.67 0.49 -1.51
CA ARG A 96 -13.96 -0.05 -1.94
C ARG A 96 -13.88 -1.53 -2.30
N GLU A 97 -12.80 -1.94 -2.97
CA GLU A 97 -12.58 -3.33 -3.35
C GLU A 97 -12.48 -4.24 -2.11
N ILE A 98 -11.79 -3.78 -1.07
CA ILE A 98 -11.60 -4.53 0.16
C ILE A 98 -12.81 -4.43 1.09
N GLY A 99 -13.36 -3.23 1.25
CA GLY A 99 -14.40 -2.94 2.23
C GLY A 99 -15.81 -3.34 1.77
N GLY A 100 -16.06 -3.36 0.46
CA GLY A 100 -17.38 -3.66 -0.11
C GLY A 100 -18.48 -2.80 0.50
N ASP A 101 -19.55 -3.44 0.94
CA ASP A 101 -20.72 -2.80 1.59
C ASP A 101 -20.53 -2.50 3.09
N LYS A 102 -19.39 -2.84 3.68
CA LYS A 102 -19.07 -2.62 5.10
C LYS A 102 -18.35 -1.30 5.36
N VAL A 103 -18.06 -0.52 4.32
CA VAL A 103 -17.34 0.76 4.43
C VAL A 103 -18.05 1.87 3.66
N ASN A 104 -17.94 3.09 4.17
CA ASN A 104 -18.34 4.31 3.48
C ASN A 104 -17.08 5.04 3.04
N VAL A 105 -16.73 4.97 1.76
CA VAL A 105 -15.49 5.56 1.25
C VAL A 105 -15.73 6.93 0.62
N SER A 106 -15.10 7.95 1.18
CA SER A 106 -14.95 9.27 0.58
C SER A 106 -13.52 9.51 0.12
N VAL A 107 -13.37 10.18 -1.01
CA VAL A 107 -12.08 10.51 -1.62
C VAL A 107 -11.94 12.03 -1.65
N LEU A 108 -10.77 12.55 -1.27
CA LEU A 108 -10.55 14.00 -1.19
C LEU A 108 -10.22 14.60 -2.55
N ALA A 109 -9.22 14.06 -3.25
CA ALA A 109 -8.83 14.51 -4.57
C ALA A 109 -9.76 13.97 -5.65
N LYS A 110 -9.93 14.72 -6.75
CA LYS A 110 -10.60 14.23 -7.94
C LYS A 110 -9.65 13.40 -8.81
N PRO A 111 -10.19 12.51 -9.66
CA PRO A 111 -9.36 11.67 -10.54
C PRO A 111 -8.55 12.44 -11.60
N THR A 112 -8.89 13.71 -11.82
CA THR A 112 -8.25 14.60 -12.80
C THR A 112 -7.45 15.73 -12.13
N GLU A 113 -7.23 15.67 -10.82
CA GLU A 113 -6.39 16.61 -10.08
C GLU A 113 -4.98 16.04 -9.91
N ASP A 114 -3.99 16.92 -9.87
CA ASP A 114 -2.62 16.56 -9.50
C ASP A 114 -2.55 16.27 -8.00
N ALA A 115 -1.99 15.13 -7.62
CA ALA A 115 -1.87 14.71 -6.22
C ALA A 115 -1.04 15.66 -5.35
N HIS A 116 -0.10 16.41 -5.97
CA HIS A 116 0.75 17.38 -5.27
C HIS A 116 0.00 18.67 -4.93
N PHE A 117 -1.02 19.02 -5.73
CA PHE A 117 -1.70 20.33 -5.71
C PHE A 117 -3.22 20.19 -5.62
N VAL A 118 -3.70 19.56 -4.54
CA VAL A 118 -5.15 19.43 -4.29
C VAL A 118 -5.66 20.64 -3.53
N ASP A 119 -6.73 21.26 -4.03
CA ASP A 119 -7.40 22.38 -3.38
C ASP A 119 -8.02 21.97 -2.04
N ALA A 120 -7.41 22.41 -0.95
CA ALA A 120 -7.90 22.12 0.40
C ALA A 120 -9.27 22.80 0.65
N ARG A 121 -10.29 21.99 0.97
CA ARG A 121 -11.67 22.49 1.20
C ARG A 121 -12.06 22.28 2.67
N PRO A 122 -12.90 23.18 3.24
CA PRO A 122 -13.40 22.98 4.62
C PRO A 122 -14.13 21.66 4.83
N SER A 123 -14.81 21.13 3.81
CA SER A 123 -15.47 19.81 3.84
C SER A 123 -14.49 18.67 4.09
N PHE A 124 -13.23 18.77 3.65
CA PHE A 124 -12.21 17.75 3.90
C PHE A 124 -11.89 17.64 5.39
N VAL A 125 -11.85 18.78 6.11
CA VAL A 125 -11.67 18.76 7.58
C VAL A 125 -12.82 18.02 8.27
N VAL A 126 -14.05 18.20 7.79
CA VAL A 126 -15.23 17.51 8.34
C VAL A 126 -15.14 16.01 8.06
N SER A 127 -14.78 15.61 6.84
CA SER A 127 -14.58 14.20 6.49
C SER A 127 -13.49 13.55 7.34
N LEU A 128 -12.34 14.19 7.47
CA LEU A 128 -11.21 13.70 8.27
C LEU A 128 -11.54 13.62 9.77
N ARG A 129 -12.32 14.57 10.30
CA ARG A 129 -12.77 14.55 11.71
C ARG A 129 -13.63 13.33 12.02
N ASN A 130 -14.47 12.92 11.08
CA ASN A 130 -15.43 11.82 11.24
C ASN A 130 -14.90 10.48 10.74
N ALA A 131 -13.67 10.44 10.22
CA ALA A 131 -13.06 9.22 9.69
C ALA A 131 -12.74 8.22 10.81
N ASP A 132 -13.02 6.95 10.56
CA ASP A 132 -12.50 5.82 11.32
C ASP A 132 -11.16 5.35 10.74
N VAL A 133 -11.01 5.50 9.41
CA VAL A 133 -9.77 5.19 8.69
C VAL A 133 -9.40 6.33 7.75
N LEU A 134 -8.12 6.68 7.71
CA LEU A 134 -7.50 7.52 6.69
C LEU A 134 -6.46 6.70 5.93
N ILE A 135 -6.57 6.71 4.60
CA ILE A 135 -5.58 6.11 3.69
C ILE A 135 -4.92 7.25 2.93
N ASP A 136 -3.62 7.42 3.10
CA ASP A 136 -2.81 8.42 2.41
C ASP A 136 -1.56 7.80 1.77
N GLY A 137 -0.98 8.48 0.79
CA GLY A 137 0.21 8.02 0.08
C GLY A 137 1.42 7.89 1.01
N GLY A 138 1.63 8.85 1.86
CA GLY A 138 2.91 9.01 2.53
C GLY A 138 4.01 9.40 1.52
N ALA A 139 5.27 9.20 1.88
CA ALA A 139 6.40 9.55 1.02
C ALA A 139 6.34 10.99 0.46
N GLU A 140 5.77 11.91 1.24
CA GLU A 140 5.66 13.35 0.95
C GLU A 140 4.69 13.72 -0.20
N LEU A 141 3.90 12.78 -0.74
CA LEU A 141 3.03 13.04 -1.88
C LEU A 141 1.99 14.14 -1.59
N GLU A 142 1.34 14.07 -0.43
CA GLU A 142 0.31 15.04 -0.02
C GLU A 142 0.85 16.14 0.92
N LEU A 143 2.18 16.32 0.99
CA LEU A 143 2.83 17.23 1.94
C LEU A 143 2.35 18.68 1.81
N GLY A 144 2.02 19.11 0.59
CA GLY A 144 1.58 20.47 0.30
C GLY A 144 0.21 20.83 0.86
N TRP A 145 -0.67 19.85 1.14
CA TRP A 145 -2.07 20.14 1.45
C TRP A 145 -2.69 19.33 2.60
N LEU A 146 -2.26 18.08 2.84
CA LEU A 146 -2.87 17.22 3.85
C LEU A 146 -2.54 17.61 5.31
N PRO A 147 -1.30 17.99 5.70
CA PRO A 147 -0.95 18.25 7.08
C PRO A 147 -1.81 19.31 7.77
N PRO A 148 -2.10 20.50 7.19
CA PRO A 148 -2.96 21.48 7.82
C PRO A 148 -4.42 20.98 7.98
N LEU A 149 -4.91 20.15 7.08
CA LEU A 149 -6.25 19.54 7.20
C LEU A 149 -6.32 18.60 8.40
N LEU A 150 -5.30 17.76 8.60
CA LEU A 150 -5.21 16.84 9.75
C LEU A 150 -5.13 17.60 11.06
N GLN A 151 -4.32 18.66 11.11
CA GLN A 151 -4.21 19.51 12.30
C GLN A 151 -5.56 20.13 12.67
N ASN A 152 -6.35 20.56 11.70
CA ASN A 152 -7.68 21.12 11.93
C ASN A 152 -8.76 20.06 12.22
N ALA A 153 -8.62 18.86 11.70
CA ALA A 153 -9.54 17.75 11.95
C ALA A 153 -9.49 17.25 13.40
N ARG A 154 -8.30 17.24 14.01
CA ARG A 154 -8.04 16.80 15.41
C ARG A 154 -8.64 15.42 15.71
N ASN A 155 -8.49 14.48 14.81
CA ASN A 155 -9.03 13.13 14.95
C ASN A 155 -7.93 12.16 15.41
N PRO A 156 -7.94 11.70 16.68
CA PRO A 156 -6.90 10.82 17.21
C PRO A 156 -6.95 9.39 16.63
N LYS A 157 -8.07 9.00 15.98
CA LYS A 157 -8.20 7.67 15.36
C LYS A 157 -7.27 7.49 14.16
N ILE A 158 -7.00 8.58 13.43
CA ILE A 158 -6.25 8.60 12.17
C ILE A 158 -4.84 9.19 12.32
N GLU A 159 -4.31 9.27 13.52
CA GLU A 159 -2.92 9.66 13.76
C GLU A 159 -1.95 8.56 13.30
N ILE A 160 -0.73 8.95 12.95
CA ILE A 160 0.33 8.00 12.56
C ILE A 160 0.54 6.96 13.67
N GLY A 161 0.64 5.68 13.26
CA GLY A 161 0.80 4.55 14.19
C GLY A 161 -0.49 4.02 14.80
N LYS A 162 -1.65 4.61 14.49
CA LYS A 162 -2.96 4.09 14.89
C LYS A 162 -3.51 3.09 13.85
N PRO A 163 -4.33 2.12 14.26
CA PRO A 163 -4.96 1.18 13.32
C PRO A 163 -5.78 1.87 12.22
N GLY A 164 -6.35 3.04 12.52
CA GLY A 164 -7.09 3.86 11.56
C GLY A 164 -6.23 4.69 10.61
N ARG A 165 -4.88 4.58 10.64
CA ARG A 165 -4.01 5.24 9.67
C ARG A 165 -3.28 4.24 8.79
N VAL A 166 -3.62 4.23 7.52
CA VAL A 166 -2.95 3.42 6.50
C VAL A 166 -2.10 4.35 5.63
N GLN A 167 -0.79 4.29 5.79
CA GLN A 167 0.16 4.97 4.90
C GLN A 167 0.55 4.00 3.78
N ALA A 168 0.17 4.31 2.54
CA ALA A 168 0.36 3.43 1.39
C ALA A 168 1.84 3.15 1.09
N SER A 169 2.74 4.07 1.44
CA SER A 169 4.20 3.91 1.30
C SER A 169 4.82 2.96 2.33
N GLN A 170 4.06 2.49 3.33
CA GLN A 170 4.60 1.60 4.35
C GLN A 170 5.09 0.28 3.74
N GLY A 171 6.38 -0.03 3.95
CA GLY A 171 7.01 -1.22 3.39
C GLY A 171 7.34 -1.15 1.91
N VAL A 172 7.06 -0.05 1.23
CA VAL A 172 7.43 0.18 -0.16
C VAL A 172 8.89 0.61 -0.24
N ARG A 173 9.67 -0.10 -1.07
CA ARG A 173 11.00 0.37 -1.45
C ARG A 173 10.86 1.48 -2.48
N LEU A 174 11.04 2.73 -2.04
CA LEU A 174 10.92 3.89 -2.92
C LEU A 174 12.06 3.92 -3.96
N MET A 175 11.70 4.26 -5.19
CA MET A 175 12.61 4.44 -6.32
C MET A 175 13.03 5.91 -6.42
N ASN A 176 14.06 6.19 -7.22
CA ASN A 176 14.54 7.54 -7.53
C ASN A 176 14.78 8.41 -6.29
N VAL A 177 15.37 7.81 -5.22
CA VAL A 177 15.74 8.55 -4.02
C VAL A 177 16.81 9.57 -4.38
N PRO A 178 16.56 10.88 -4.20
CA PRO A 178 17.50 11.90 -4.61
C PRO A 178 18.73 11.92 -3.70
N THR A 179 19.90 12.13 -4.27
CA THR A 179 21.15 12.31 -3.50
C THR A 179 21.26 13.70 -2.88
N ASN A 180 20.58 14.69 -3.47
CA ASN A 180 20.53 16.06 -2.97
C ASN A 180 19.13 16.63 -3.15
N VAL A 181 18.56 17.14 -2.07
CA VAL A 181 17.27 17.84 -2.08
C VAL A 181 17.52 19.34 -1.95
N THR A 182 17.30 20.07 -3.03
CA THR A 182 17.43 21.54 -3.04
C THR A 182 16.20 22.15 -3.73
N ARG A 183 15.84 23.38 -3.38
CA ARG A 183 14.75 24.11 -4.05
C ARG A 183 14.96 24.25 -5.56
N ALA A 184 16.21 24.23 -6.02
CA ALA A 184 16.56 24.29 -7.45
C ALA A 184 16.27 22.99 -8.19
N ALA A 185 15.97 21.89 -7.49
CA ALA A 185 15.63 20.61 -8.08
C ALA A 185 14.12 20.48 -8.45
N GLY A 186 13.30 21.46 -8.10
CA GLY A 186 11.84 21.42 -8.27
C GLY A 186 11.14 20.68 -7.11
N ASP A 187 9.96 20.12 -7.36
CA ASP A 187 9.15 19.39 -6.37
C ASP A 187 9.67 17.95 -6.20
N VAL A 188 10.92 17.85 -5.74
CA VAL A 188 11.59 16.57 -5.51
C VAL A 188 11.27 16.05 -4.11
N HIS A 189 10.80 14.81 -4.02
CA HIS A 189 10.49 14.13 -2.76
C HIS A 189 11.76 13.56 -2.13
N ALA A 190 12.09 13.96 -0.91
CA ALA A 190 13.32 13.57 -0.23
C ALA A 190 13.40 12.06 0.04
N LEU A 191 12.26 11.41 0.24
CA LEU A 191 12.18 9.98 0.52
C LEU A 191 12.23 9.11 -0.75
N GLY A 192 12.08 9.69 -1.93
CA GLY A 192 12.00 9.01 -3.22
C GLY A 192 10.65 9.23 -3.91
N ASN A 193 10.54 8.72 -5.14
CA ASN A 193 9.36 8.93 -5.98
C ASN A 193 8.09 8.31 -5.35
N PRO A 194 7.00 9.10 -5.14
CA PRO A 194 5.80 8.65 -4.43
C PRO A 194 4.73 8.02 -5.33
N HIS A 195 4.94 7.90 -6.65
CA HIS A 195 3.93 7.42 -7.61
C HIS A 195 3.92 5.87 -7.74
N PHE A 196 4.06 5.18 -6.63
CA PHE A 196 4.29 3.73 -6.57
C PHE A 196 3.04 2.87 -6.85
N THR A 197 1.83 3.43 -6.78
CA THR A 197 0.60 2.70 -7.07
C THR A 197 0.46 2.28 -8.54
N ALA A 198 1.27 2.85 -9.42
CA ALA A 198 1.37 2.42 -10.82
C ALA A 198 1.94 0.98 -10.99
N ASP A 199 2.53 0.39 -9.94
CA ASP A 199 2.92 -1.04 -9.90
C ASP A 199 1.83 -1.88 -9.20
N PRO A 200 1.18 -2.83 -9.92
CA PRO A 200 0.13 -3.67 -9.35
C PRO A 200 0.56 -4.55 -8.18
N ILE A 201 1.84 -4.88 -8.08
CA ILE A 201 2.36 -5.64 -6.92
C ILE A 201 2.36 -4.76 -5.67
N ILE A 202 2.72 -3.48 -5.81
CA ILE A 202 2.67 -2.53 -4.69
C ILE A 202 1.21 -2.25 -4.30
N ALA A 203 0.32 -2.05 -5.29
CA ALA A 203 -1.11 -1.87 -5.03
C ALA A 203 -1.73 -3.07 -4.28
N LYS A 204 -1.30 -4.30 -4.59
CA LYS A 204 -1.69 -5.51 -3.86
C LYS A 204 -1.25 -5.47 -2.39
N ALA A 205 -0.01 -5.02 -2.11
CA ALA A 205 0.47 -4.87 -0.74
C ALA A 205 -0.31 -3.79 0.03
N ILE A 206 -0.62 -2.67 -0.61
CA ILE A 206 -1.46 -1.61 -0.02
C ILE A 206 -2.85 -2.16 0.33
N ALA A 207 -3.48 -2.93 -0.58
CA ALA A 207 -4.77 -3.57 -0.35
C ALA A 207 -4.74 -4.52 0.87
N GLN A 208 -3.62 -5.22 1.09
CA GLN A 208 -3.41 -6.05 2.27
C GLN A 208 -3.37 -5.23 3.56
N HIS A 209 -2.65 -4.10 3.57
CA HIS A 209 -2.62 -3.20 4.73
C HIS A 209 -4.01 -2.61 5.02
N ILE A 210 -4.78 -2.27 3.98
CA ILE A 210 -6.17 -1.82 4.12
C ILE A 210 -7.02 -2.91 4.78
N ALA A 211 -6.94 -4.17 4.31
CA ALA A 211 -7.68 -5.29 4.89
C ALA A 211 -7.32 -5.53 6.36
N GLN A 212 -6.04 -5.42 6.71
CA GLN A 212 -5.57 -5.52 8.10
C GLN A 212 -6.12 -4.40 8.99
N SER A 213 -6.09 -3.16 8.51
CA SER A 213 -6.65 -2.00 9.23
C SER A 213 -8.15 -2.18 9.47
N PHE A 214 -8.91 -2.53 8.43
CA PHE A 214 -10.36 -2.76 8.53
C PHE A 214 -10.67 -3.90 9.51
N SER A 215 -9.94 -5.02 9.42
CA SER A 215 -10.11 -6.17 10.33
C SER A 215 -9.79 -5.83 11.79
N ALA A 216 -8.83 -4.95 12.04
CA ALA A 216 -8.47 -4.52 13.39
C ALA A 216 -9.54 -3.60 14.00
N LEU A 217 -10.21 -2.78 13.18
CA LEU A 217 -11.22 -1.83 13.62
C LEU A 217 -12.63 -2.42 13.66
N ASP A 218 -12.89 -3.42 12.83
CA ASP A 218 -14.16 -4.13 12.72
C ASP A 218 -13.94 -5.66 12.69
N PRO A 219 -13.58 -6.26 13.84
CA PRO A 219 -13.28 -7.69 13.93
C PRO A 219 -14.44 -8.61 13.54
N ALA A 220 -15.68 -8.13 13.67
CA ALA A 220 -16.86 -8.90 13.28
C ALA A 220 -16.92 -9.19 11.76
N ASN A 221 -16.35 -8.32 10.94
CA ASN A 221 -16.28 -8.44 9.50
C ASN A 221 -14.86 -8.79 8.98
N ALA A 222 -13.91 -9.17 9.85
CA ALA A 222 -12.53 -9.45 9.47
C ALA A 222 -12.41 -10.52 8.36
N ALA A 223 -13.19 -11.60 8.46
CA ALA A 223 -13.22 -12.66 7.45
C ALA A 223 -13.72 -12.16 6.07
N PHE A 224 -14.63 -11.19 6.06
CA PHE A 224 -15.12 -10.56 4.83
C PHE A 224 -14.03 -9.73 4.14
N TYR A 225 -13.31 -8.90 4.90
CA TYR A 225 -12.21 -8.09 4.36
C TYR A 225 -11.07 -8.96 3.84
N GLU A 226 -10.71 -10.02 4.56
CA GLU A 226 -9.68 -10.97 4.12
C GLU A 226 -10.10 -11.72 2.84
N ALA A 227 -11.36 -12.15 2.74
CA ALA A 227 -11.88 -12.80 1.53
C ALA A 227 -11.83 -11.86 0.31
N ASN A 228 -12.19 -10.58 0.48
CA ASN A 228 -12.10 -9.59 -0.58
C ASN A 228 -10.65 -9.31 -0.98
N TYR A 229 -9.73 -9.21 0.00
CA TYR A 229 -8.31 -9.10 -0.31
C TYR A 229 -7.80 -10.30 -1.13
N LYS A 230 -8.13 -11.53 -0.75
CA LYS A 230 -7.73 -12.73 -1.49
C LYS A 230 -8.30 -12.75 -2.91
N LYS A 231 -9.53 -12.30 -3.09
CA LYS A 231 -10.14 -12.13 -4.41
C LYS A 231 -9.36 -11.11 -5.24
N PHE A 232 -9.06 -9.94 -4.67
CA PHE A 232 -8.27 -8.90 -5.33
C PHE A 232 -6.86 -9.40 -5.67
N GLU A 233 -6.17 -10.06 -4.74
CA GLU A 233 -4.86 -10.67 -4.95
C GLU A 233 -4.88 -11.66 -6.12
N THR A 234 -5.88 -12.54 -6.17
CA THR A 234 -6.06 -13.51 -7.26
C THR A 234 -6.27 -12.80 -8.59
N THR A 235 -7.10 -11.75 -8.60
CA THR A 235 -7.35 -10.94 -9.81
C THR A 235 -6.06 -10.28 -10.31
N ILE A 236 -5.28 -9.64 -9.43
CA ILE A 236 -4.01 -9.00 -9.81
C ILE A 236 -3.02 -10.04 -10.32
N ASN A 237 -2.90 -11.18 -9.65
CA ASN A 237 -1.98 -12.25 -10.08
C ASN A 237 -2.36 -12.79 -11.48
N SER A 238 -3.65 -12.99 -11.77
CA SER A 238 -4.13 -13.36 -13.10
C SER A 238 -3.83 -12.29 -14.14
N LYS A 239 -4.12 -11.04 -13.83
CA LYS A 239 -3.88 -9.91 -14.73
C LYS A 239 -2.40 -9.69 -15.04
N LEU A 240 -1.51 -9.95 -14.11
CA LEU A 240 -0.07 -9.90 -14.37
C LEU A 240 0.38 -10.92 -15.42
N GLN A 241 -0.30 -12.08 -15.51
CA GLN A 241 -0.05 -13.07 -16.58
C GLN A 241 -0.56 -12.61 -17.95
N GLU A 242 -1.47 -11.63 -18.00
CA GLU A 242 -1.95 -11.02 -19.24
C GLU A 242 -1.10 -9.79 -19.61
N TRP A 243 -0.86 -8.90 -18.63
CA TRP A 243 -0.17 -7.63 -18.84
C TRP A 243 1.31 -7.79 -19.19
N GLY A 244 2.02 -8.71 -18.53
CA GLY A 244 3.44 -8.96 -18.79
C GLY A 244 3.69 -9.33 -20.24
N PRO A 245 3.09 -10.39 -20.78
CA PRO A 245 3.21 -10.77 -22.19
C PRO A 245 2.78 -9.67 -23.16
N ALA A 246 1.73 -8.90 -22.85
CA ALA A 246 1.26 -7.80 -23.70
C ALA A 246 2.31 -6.69 -23.88
N MET A 247 3.18 -6.50 -22.88
CA MET A 247 4.23 -5.48 -22.90
C MET A 247 5.61 -6.04 -23.33
N LEU A 248 5.77 -7.36 -23.40
CA LEU A 248 7.08 -7.99 -23.61
C LEU A 248 7.78 -7.55 -24.89
N SER A 249 7.04 -7.37 -26.00
CA SER A 249 7.59 -6.92 -27.29
C SER A 249 8.06 -5.46 -27.29
N PHE A 250 7.73 -4.70 -26.26
CA PHE A 250 8.11 -3.29 -26.10
C PHE A 250 9.19 -3.07 -25.06
N LYS A 251 9.74 -4.16 -24.51
CA LYS A 251 10.79 -4.10 -23.48
C LYS A 251 12.00 -3.28 -23.98
N GLY A 252 12.43 -2.32 -23.15
CA GLY A 252 13.53 -1.42 -23.44
C GLY A 252 13.19 -0.28 -24.41
N GLN A 253 11.96 -0.20 -24.93
CA GLN A 253 11.56 0.96 -25.73
C GLN A 253 11.45 2.20 -24.86
N HIS A 254 11.93 3.34 -25.39
CA HIS A 254 11.81 4.64 -24.73
C HIS A 254 10.43 5.25 -24.98
N VAL A 255 9.89 5.83 -23.90
CA VAL A 255 8.63 6.56 -23.86
C VAL A 255 8.90 7.87 -23.15
N VAL A 256 8.39 8.97 -23.66
CA VAL A 256 8.42 10.27 -22.98
C VAL A 256 7.21 10.38 -22.07
N ALA A 257 7.37 10.95 -20.87
CA ALA A 257 6.27 11.36 -20.02
C ALA A 257 6.30 12.88 -19.80
N TYR A 258 5.17 13.44 -19.38
CA TYR A 258 5.14 14.86 -19.04
C TYR A 258 5.94 15.10 -17.76
N HIS A 259 5.65 14.34 -16.71
CA HIS A 259 6.25 14.35 -15.38
C HIS A 259 6.82 12.97 -15.01
N ASP A 260 7.70 12.87 -14.02
CA ASP A 260 8.27 11.60 -13.50
C ASP A 260 7.26 10.83 -12.63
N SER A 261 6.08 10.53 -13.18
CA SER A 261 5.01 9.80 -12.49
C SER A 261 5.09 8.27 -12.65
N TRP A 262 5.94 7.76 -13.54
CA TRP A 262 5.82 6.40 -14.04
C TRP A 262 7.00 5.46 -13.80
N PRO A 263 7.94 5.70 -12.85
CA PRO A 263 9.12 4.84 -12.70
C PRO A 263 8.75 3.42 -12.28
N TYR A 264 7.72 3.24 -11.46
CA TYR A 264 7.27 1.92 -11.02
C TYR A 264 6.54 1.15 -12.12
N PHE A 265 5.74 1.83 -12.95
CA PHE A 265 5.14 1.25 -14.15
C PHE A 265 6.22 0.84 -15.16
N ALA A 266 7.18 1.71 -15.41
CA ALA A 266 8.31 1.46 -16.30
C ALA A 266 9.11 0.22 -15.84
N HIS A 267 9.46 0.15 -14.56
CA HIS A 267 10.13 -0.98 -13.95
C HIS A 267 9.31 -2.27 -14.08
N ARG A 268 8.01 -2.23 -13.80
CA ARG A 268 7.12 -3.40 -13.84
C ARG A 268 6.98 -3.98 -15.23
N PHE A 269 6.81 -3.14 -16.24
CA PHE A 269 6.49 -3.56 -17.61
C PHE A 269 7.67 -3.49 -18.58
N GLY A 270 8.84 -3.06 -18.09
CA GLY A 270 10.10 -3.14 -18.84
C GLY A 270 10.28 -2.09 -19.93
N VAL A 271 9.55 -0.98 -19.89
CA VAL A 271 9.78 0.18 -20.78
C VAL A 271 10.72 1.18 -20.11
N ASN A 272 11.35 2.07 -20.88
CA ASN A 272 12.20 3.15 -20.36
C ASN A 272 11.41 4.47 -20.40
N ILE A 273 11.13 5.07 -19.22
CA ILE A 273 10.50 6.39 -19.11
C ILE A 273 11.49 7.28 -18.36
N ASP A 274 12.42 7.86 -19.10
CA ASP A 274 13.58 8.61 -18.62
C ASP A 274 13.75 9.97 -19.31
N ILE A 275 12.82 10.34 -20.19
CA ILE A 275 12.75 11.62 -20.85
C ILE A 275 11.42 12.29 -20.47
N PHE A 276 11.50 13.55 -20.01
CA PHE A 276 10.33 14.27 -19.51
C PHE A 276 10.14 15.59 -20.25
N LEU A 277 8.87 15.99 -20.46
CA LEU A 277 8.54 17.31 -21.00
C LEU A 277 8.88 18.42 -19.99
N GLU A 278 8.69 18.16 -18.69
CA GLU A 278 9.20 19.04 -17.63
C GLU A 278 10.72 18.91 -17.50
N PRO A 279 11.46 20.03 -17.41
CA PRO A 279 12.91 19.97 -17.19
C PRO A 279 13.26 19.48 -15.77
N LYS A 280 12.34 19.67 -14.83
CA LYS A 280 12.37 19.20 -13.43
C LYS A 280 10.94 19.09 -12.92
N PRO A 281 10.66 18.22 -11.93
CA PRO A 281 9.32 18.07 -11.35
C PRO A 281 8.72 19.44 -10.94
N GLY A 282 7.49 19.72 -11.41
CA GLY A 282 6.78 20.96 -11.11
C GLY A 282 7.29 22.22 -11.83
N ILE A 283 8.31 22.10 -12.69
CA ILE A 283 8.82 23.24 -13.50
C ILE A 283 8.26 23.14 -14.91
N PRO A 284 7.45 24.12 -15.37
CA PRO A 284 6.87 24.06 -16.71
C PRO A 284 7.91 23.99 -17.83
N PRO A 285 7.61 23.28 -18.93
CA PRO A 285 8.51 23.15 -20.07
C PRO A 285 8.88 24.49 -20.71
N SER A 286 10.19 24.74 -20.89
CA SER A 286 10.69 25.88 -21.67
C SER A 286 10.89 25.51 -23.14
N PRO A 287 10.82 26.48 -24.08
CA PRO A 287 11.08 26.20 -25.50
C PRO A 287 12.44 25.57 -25.77
N SER A 288 13.49 25.98 -25.05
CA SER A 288 14.84 25.40 -25.20
C SER A 288 14.88 23.94 -24.77
N HIS A 289 14.27 23.61 -23.63
CA HIS A 289 14.17 22.23 -23.15
C HIS A 289 13.39 21.34 -24.12
N LEU A 290 12.27 21.82 -24.67
CA LEU A 290 11.50 21.05 -25.66
C LEU A 290 12.30 20.75 -26.94
N VAL A 291 13.21 21.64 -27.39
CA VAL A 291 14.13 21.37 -28.50
C VAL A 291 15.07 20.20 -28.15
N GLU A 292 15.59 20.16 -26.93
CA GLU A 292 16.45 19.06 -26.45
C GLU A 292 15.66 17.75 -26.39
N VAL A 293 14.45 17.76 -25.84
CA VAL A 293 13.55 16.58 -25.79
C VAL A 293 13.28 16.05 -27.21
N ILE A 294 12.92 16.94 -28.17
CA ILE A 294 12.67 16.55 -29.55
C ILE A 294 13.93 15.90 -30.18
N ALA A 295 15.13 16.43 -29.92
CA ALA A 295 16.38 15.86 -30.42
C ALA A 295 16.63 14.47 -29.84
N GLN A 296 16.44 14.29 -28.54
CA GLN A 296 16.56 12.98 -27.86
C GLN A 296 15.54 11.97 -28.39
N MET A 297 14.27 12.37 -28.54
CA MET A 297 13.22 11.52 -29.09
C MET A 297 13.54 11.00 -30.50
N LYS A 298 14.06 11.88 -31.37
CA LYS A 298 14.50 11.50 -32.72
C LYS A 298 15.65 10.52 -32.70
N ALA A 299 16.66 10.78 -31.86
CA ALA A 299 17.85 9.91 -31.72
C ALA A 299 17.46 8.51 -31.19
N GLN A 300 16.55 8.43 -30.26
CA GLN A 300 16.09 7.18 -29.62
C GLN A 300 14.87 6.56 -30.31
N LYS A 301 14.35 7.18 -31.37
CA LYS A 301 13.16 6.72 -32.13
C LYS A 301 11.93 6.51 -31.24
N VAL A 302 11.70 7.44 -30.32
CA VAL A 302 10.59 7.39 -29.37
C VAL A 302 9.26 7.52 -30.11
N LYS A 303 8.32 6.57 -29.83
CA LYS A 303 7.03 6.49 -30.51
C LYS A 303 5.85 7.05 -29.72
N ALA A 304 6.00 7.22 -28.39
CA ALA A 304 4.90 7.60 -27.52
C ALA A 304 5.30 8.68 -26.50
N ILE A 305 4.37 9.59 -26.25
CA ILE A 305 4.44 10.60 -25.20
C ILE A 305 3.25 10.40 -24.26
N ILE A 306 3.49 10.12 -23.01
CA ILE A 306 2.47 10.01 -21.96
C ILE A 306 2.15 11.40 -21.43
N VAL A 307 0.86 11.69 -21.27
CA VAL A 307 0.36 12.94 -20.67
C VAL A 307 -0.81 12.65 -19.76
N GLU A 308 -0.81 13.21 -18.56
CA GLU A 308 -1.89 13.11 -17.60
C GLU A 308 -2.96 14.19 -17.84
N PRO A 309 -4.24 13.97 -17.41
CA PRO A 309 -5.36 14.88 -17.71
C PRO A 309 -5.19 16.30 -17.15
N PHE A 310 -4.38 16.49 -16.12
CA PHE A 310 -4.11 17.79 -15.50
C PHE A 310 -2.96 18.57 -16.15
N HIS A 311 -2.21 17.95 -17.05
CA HIS A 311 -1.14 18.62 -17.80
C HIS A 311 -1.62 19.22 -19.11
N ASP A 312 -0.88 20.22 -19.62
CA ASP A 312 -1.19 20.85 -20.91
C ASP A 312 -0.87 19.94 -22.10
N ARG A 313 -1.88 19.23 -22.56
CA ARG A 313 -1.79 18.32 -23.71
C ARG A 313 -1.24 18.98 -24.98
N ARG A 314 -1.45 20.29 -25.18
CA ARG A 314 -0.97 21.02 -26.38
C ARG A 314 0.56 21.01 -26.47
N ILE A 315 1.27 20.98 -25.33
CA ILE A 315 2.73 20.87 -25.30
C ILE A 315 3.17 19.48 -25.84
N ALA A 316 2.54 18.42 -25.36
CA ALA A 316 2.80 17.05 -25.84
C ALA A 316 2.48 16.93 -27.35
N GLU A 317 1.40 17.53 -27.82
CA GLU A 317 1.00 17.54 -29.24
C GLU A 317 2.00 18.26 -30.15
N LYS A 318 2.57 19.38 -29.69
CA LYS A 318 3.64 20.09 -30.42
C LYS A 318 4.89 19.21 -30.57
N VAL A 319 5.31 18.56 -29.50
CA VAL A 319 6.47 17.64 -29.52
C VAL A 319 6.18 16.42 -30.41
N ALA A 320 4.97 15.86 -30.30
CA ALA A 320 4.53 14.73 -31.14
C ALA A 320 4.55 15.11 -32.63
N SER A 321 4.05 16.27 -33.01
CA SER A 321 4.07 16.77 -34.39
C SER A 321 5.48 16.92 -34.94
N ALA A 322 6.47 17.28 -34.11
CA ALA A 322 7.88 17.43 -34.51
C ALA A 322 8.64 16.10 -34.60
N THR A 323 8.12 15.03 -33.98
CA THR A 323 8.83 13.75 -33.85
C THR A 323 8.13 12.58 -34.55
N GLY A 324 6.83 12.72 -34.87
CA GLY A 324 5.97 11.63 -35.37
C GLY A 324 5.48 10.67 -34.27
N ALA A 325 5.76 10.98 -33.01
CA ALA A 325 5.27 10.19 -31.88
C ALA A 325 3.74 10.34 -31.67
N LYS A 326 3.12 9.39 -30.97
CA LYS A 326 1.71 9.44 -30.59
C LYS A 326 1.58 9.99 -29.16
N VAL A 327 0.64 10.89 -28.94
CA VAL A 327 0.28 11.34 -27.58
C VAL A 327 -0.67 10.31 -26.97
N VAL A 328 -0.29 9.76 -25.81
CA VAL A 328 -1.05 8.75 -25.07
C VAL A 328 -1.52 9.37 -23.76
N GLU A 329 -2.82 9.49 -23.59
CA GLU A 329 -3.40 9.96 -22.34
C GLU A 329 -3.36 8.85 -21.30
N PHE A 330 -2.64 9.09 -20.23
CA PHE A 330 -2.54 8.25 -19.05
C PHE A 330 -3.20 8.93 -17.85
N SER A 331 -3.69 8.18 -16.89
CA SER A 331 -4.09 8.70 -15.58
C SER A 331 -3.44 7.89 -14.48
N GLN A 332 -3.04 8.57 -13.43
CA GLN A 332 -2.56 7.92 -12.22
C GLN A 332 -3.73 7.31 -11.43
N PHE A 333 -4.98 7.76 -11.69
CA PHE A 333 -6.12 7.46 -10.83
C PHE A 333 -7.27 6.80 -11.57
N PRO A 334 -7.94 5.80 -10.93
CA PRO A 334 -9.24 5.31 -11.38
C PRO A 334 -10.25 6.45 -11.51
N GLY A 335 -11.00 6.44 -12.62
CA GLY A 335 -11.95 7.50 -12.97
C GLY A 335 -11.33 8.71 -13.70
N GLY A 336 -10.01 8.79 -13.84
CA GLY A 336 -9.34 9.86 -14.59
C GLY A 336 -9.42 9.69 -16.11
N LEU A 337 -9.77 8.51 -16.58
CA LEU A 337 -10.04 8.20 -17.99
C LEU A 337 -11.42 7.52 -18.11
N PRO A 338 -12.12 7.69 -19.24
CA PRO A 338 -13.38 6.98 -19.47
C PRO A 338 -13.22 5.46 -19.31
N GLY A 339 -14.11 4.83 -18.55
CA GLY A 339 -14.13 3.39 -18.33
C GLY A 339 -13.14 2.85 -17.32
N THR A 340 -12.39 3.71 -16.60
CA THR A 340 -11.39 3.33 -15.60
C THR A 340 -11.88 3.52 -14.17
N ASP A 341 -13.10 3.10 -13.86
CA ASP A 341 -13.76 3.25 -12.56
C ASP A 341 -13.17 2.37 -11.43
N SER A 342 -12.28 1.43 -11.76
CA SER A 342 -11.54 0.61 -10.79
C SER A 342 -10.04 0.56 -11.09
N TYR A 343 -9.26 0.17 -10.08
CA TYR A 343 -7.81 0.03 -10.22
C TYR A 343 -7.42 -0.92 -11.36
N VAL A 344 -8.05 -2.09 -11.45
CA VAL A 344 -7.76 -3.09 -12.49
C VAL A 344 -8.08 -2.55 -13.88
N LYS A 345 -9.24 -1.90 -14.05
CA LYS A 345 -9.62 -1.28 -15.33
C LYS A 345 -8.68 -0.15 -15.74
N LEU A 346 -8.16 0.59 -14.77
CA LEU A 346 -7.15 1.62 -15.04
C LEU A 346 -5.91 0.96 -15.66
N ILE A 347 -5.30 -0.03 -14.97
CA ILE A 347 -4.07 -0.67 -15.47
C ILE A 347 -4.31 -1.36 -16.82
N ASP A 348 -5.44 -2.05 -17.02
CA ASP A 348 -5.84 -2.60 -18.31
C ASP A 348 -5.82 -1.55 -19.43
N THR A 349 -6.37 -0.37 -19.14
CA THR A 349 -6.44 0.75 -20.09
C THR A 349 -5.07 1.33 -20.41
N LEU A 350 -4.22 1.55 -19.37
CA LEU A 350 -2.87 2.09 -19.56
C LEU A 350 -2.02 1.17 -20.43
N ILE A 351 -2.04 -0.14 -20.16
CA ILE A 351 -1.30 -1.15 -20.94
C ILE A 351 -1.81 -1.20 -22.38
N SER A 352 -3.12 -1.27 -22.56
CA SER A 352 -3.72 -1.33 -23.89
C SER A 352 -3.39 -0.12 -24.74
N ARG A 353 -3.50 1.10 -24.17
CA ARG A 353 -3.18 2.36 -24.85
C ARG A 353 -1.70 2.45 -25.22
N LEU A 354 -0.81 2.12 -24.27
CA LEU A 354 0.63 2.19 -24.52
C LEU A 354 1.05 1.15 -25.59
N ALA A 355 0.60 -0.09 -25.47
CA ALA A 355 0.87 -1.13 -26.46
C ALA A 355 0.40 -0.76 -27.85
N ALA A 356 -0.76 -0.10 -27.99
CA ALA A 356 -1.28 0.39 -29.26
C ALA A 356 -0.46 1.56 -29.84
N ALA A 357 0.14 2.38 -28.99
CA ALA A 357 0.98 3.49 -29.41
C ALA A 357 2.38 3.04 -29.86
N LEU A 358 2.93 2.01 -29.22
CA LEU A 358 4.28 1.50 -29.47
C LEU A 358 4.37 0.56 -30.70
N LYS A 359 3.25 0.02 -31.18
CA LYS A 359 3.19 -0.68 -32.48
C LYS A 359 3.43 0.27 -33.64
#